data_186249ac14aec6f053e1a91b49ea5235
#
_entry.id   186249ac14aec6f053e1a91b49ea5235
#
_cell.length_a   1.000
_cell.length_b   1.000
_cell.length_c   1.000
_cell.angle_alpha   90.00
_cell.angle_beta   90.00
_cell.angle_gamma   90.00
#
_symmetry.space_group_name_H-M   'P 1'
#
loop_
_entity.id
_entity.type
_entity.pdbx_description
1 polymer ?
#
loop_
_entity_poly.entity_id
_entity_poly.type
_entity_poly.pdbx_seq_one_letter_code
_entity_poly.pdbx_strand_id
1 'polypeptide(L)'
;LPRMCYRNAHRMVELFPDKCQYVEGFTTIFNGGFPIEHAWNKVDDVYVDVTYEMALKSDVTEELYMALGTYNLMTITQAISETGYYGGIYTHRYIKSLNLNK
;
A
#
# COMPACT_ATOMS: atom_id res chain seq x y z
N LEU A 1 3.65 1.66 -14.16
CA LEU A 1 4.26 2.91 -13.76
C LEU A 1 4.41 2.92 -12.24
N PRO A 2 5.64 3.05 -11.74
CA PRO A 2 5.92 2.79 -10.33
C PRO A 2 5.11 3.61 -9.33
N ARG A 3 4.82 4.87 -9.66
CA ARG A 3 4.10 5.74 -8.72
C ARG A 3 2.58 5.73 -8.87
N MET A 4 2.07 5.16 -9.94
CA MET A 4 0.62 5.10 -10.16
C MET A 4 -0.08 4.18 -9.16
N CYS A 5 0.57 3.10 -8.76
CA CYS A 5 -0.02 2.19 -7.79
C CYS A 5 -0.29 2.89 -6.45
N TYR A 6 0.63 3.74 -6.00
CA TYR A 6 0.45 4.48 -4.75
C TYR A 6 -0.72 5.45 -4.83
N ARG A 7 -0.81 6.21 -5.91
CA ARG A 7 -1.89 7.16 -6.11
C ARG A 7 -3.23 6.46 -6.27
N ASN A 8 -3.26 5.38 -7.03
CA ASN A 8 -4.49 4.61 -7.25
C ASN A 8 -5.01 4.03 -5.93
N ALA A 9 -4.12 3.44 -5.14
CA ALA A 9 -4.50 2.87 -3.85
C ALA A 9 -4.98 3.94 -2.86
N HIS A 10 -4.31 5.09 -2.84
CA HIS A 10 -4.73 6.22 -2.02
C HIS A 10 -6.10 6.74 -2.43
N ARG A 11 -6.33 6.88 -3.74
CA ARG A 11 -7.60 7.35 -4.27
C ARG A 11 -8.77 6.47 -3.86
N MET A 12 -8.56 5.17 -3.86
CA MET A 12 -9.60 4.22 -3.42
C MET A 12 -10.00 4.47 -1.96
N VAL A 13 -9.03 4.73 -1.10
CA VAL A 13 -9.32 5.01 0.31
C VAL A 13 -10.05 6.34 0.47
N GLU A 14 -9.68 7.35 -0.33
CA GLU A 14 -10.40 8.64 -0.33
C GLU A 14 -11.87 8.46 -0.72
N LEU A 15 -12.13 7.60 -1.71
CA LEU A 15 -13.50 7.36 -2.20
C LEU A 15 -14.33 6.51 -1.25
N PHE A 16 -13.70 5.57 -0.54
CA PHE A 16 -14.39 4.60 0.31
C PHE A 16 -13.68 4.45 1.66
N PRO A 17 -13.61 5.54 2.47
CA PRO A 17 -12.76 5.53 3.67
C PRO A 17 -13.21 4.55 4.75
N ASP A 18 -14.51 4.19 4.79
CA ASP A 18 -15.05 3.28 5.80
C ASP A 18 -14.86 1.81 5.45
N LYS A 19 -14.55 1.50 4.20
CA LYS A 19 -14.48 0.11 3.72
C LYS A 19 -13.13 -0.25 3.14
N CYS A 20 -12.34 0.73 2.76
CA CYS A 20 -11.11 0.53 2.03
C CYS A 20 -9.92 0.98 2.84
N GLN A 21 -8.90 0.14 2.90
CA GLN A 21 -7.63 0.47 3.50
C GLN A 21 -6.53 0.45 2.43
N TYR A 22 -5.47 1.18 2.71
CA TYR A 22 -4.29 1.26 1.86
C TYR A 22 -3.27 0.26 2.35
N VAL A 23 -2.69 -0.52 1.44
CA VAL A 23 -1.70 -1.54 1.76
C VAL A 23 -0.42 -1.24 1.00
N GLU A 24 0.69 -1.27 1.71
CA GLU A 24 2.02 -1.14 1.11
C GLU A 24 2.84 -2.39 1.37
N GLY A 25 3.61 -2.81 0.39
CA GLY A 25 4.46 -3.97 0.52
C GLY A 25 5.23 -4.26 -0.76
N PHE A 26 5.45 -5.53 -1.04
CA PHE A 26 6.16 -5.99 -2.22
C PHE A 26 5.31 -6.95 -3.02
N THR A 27 5.54 -6.97 -4.33
CA THR A 27 4.98 -8.00 -5.20
C THR A 27 6.05 -8.51 -6.16
N THR A 28 5.96 -9.77 -6.52
CA THR A 28 6.86 -10.38 -7.50
C THR A 28 6.20 -10.62 -8.85
N ILE A 29 4.90 -10.33 -8.96
CA ILE A 29 4.10 -10.73 -10.12
C ILE A 29 4.48 -10.00 -11.41
N PHE A 30 5.00 -8.77 -11.30
CA PHE A 30 5.19 -7.91 -12.47
C PHE A 30 6.64 -7.76 -12.92
N ASN A 31 7.59 -8.40 -12.25
CA ASN A 31 9.00 -8.18 -12.52
C ASN A 31 9.79 -9.48 -12.58
N GLY A 32 9.23 -10.48 -13.28
CA GLY A 32 9.92 -11.74 -13.49
C GLY A 32 10.25 -12.52 -12.24
N GLY A 33 9.47 -12.34 -11.17
CA GLY A 33 9.71 -13.00 -9.90
C GLY A 33 10.57 -12.20 -8.92
N PHE A 34 11.10 -11.05 -9.32
CA PHE A 34 11.83 -10.17 -8.41
C PHE A 34 10.86 -9.28 -7.63
N PRO A 35 11.04 -9.12 -6.31
CA PRO A 35 10.18 -8.26 -5.53
C PRO A 35 10.36 -6.78 -5.88
N ILE A 36 9.24 -6.09 -6.06
CA ILE A 36 9.21 -4.63 -6.25
C ILE A 36 8.25 -4.04 -5.25
N GLU A 37 8.52 -2.82 -4.83
CA GLU A 37 7.59 -2.07 -3.98
C GLU A 37 6.30 -1.81 -4.73
N HIS A 38 5.18 -1.94 -4.03
CA HIS A 38 3.86 -1.82 -4.62
C HIS A 38 2.85 -1.42 -3.56
N ALA A 39 1.72 -0.84 -4.01
CA ALA A 39 0.60 -0.54 -3.14
C ALA A 39 -0.68 -1.07 -3.75
N TRP A 40 -1.57 -1.55 -2.88
CA TRP A 40 -2.88 -2.04 -3.27
C TRP A 40 -3.87 -1.74 -2.16
N ASN A 41 -5.04 -2.32 -2.22
CA ASN A 41 -6.08 -2.03 -1.23
C ASN A 41 -6.60 -3.29 -0.56
N LYS A 42 -7.15 -3.11 0.63
CA LYS A 42 -7.96 -4.09 1.30
C LYS A 42 -9.35 -3.50 1.42
N VAL A 43 -10.33 -4.15 0.81
CA VAL A 43 -11.72 -3.71 0.81
C VAL A 43 -12.52 -4.77 1.56
N ASP A 44 -13.06 -4.39 2.73
CA ASP A 44 -13.60 -5.32 3.71
C ASP A 44 -12.52 -6.35 4.02
N ASP A 45 -12.54 -7.55 3.78
CA ASP A 45 -11.45 -8.51 4.05
C ASP A 45 -10.82 -9.07 2.78
N VAL A 46 -11.00 -8.37 1.65
CA VAL A 46 -10.49 -8.83 0.36
C VAL A 46 -9.42 -7.89 -0.15
N TYR A 47 -8.26 -8.43 -0.51
CA TYR A 47 -7.21 -7.66 -1.17
C TYR A 47 -7.57 -7.42 -2.63
N VAL A 48 -7.41 -6.18 -3.08
CA VAL A 48 -7.73 -5.74 -4.43
C VAL A 48 -6.59 -4.89 -4.96
N ASP A 49 -6.08 -5.23 -6.14
CA ASP A 49 -5.07 -4.43 -6.80
C ASP A 49 -5.74 -3.61 -7.91
N VAL A 50 -6.11 -2.37 -7.58
CA VAL A 50 -6.85 -1.51 -8.49
C VAL A 50 -6.01 -1.02 -9.65
N THR A 51 -4.69 -1.00 -9.51
CA THR A 51 -3.80 -0.63 -10.62
C THR A 51 -3.93 -1.64 -11.77
N TYR A 52 -4.11 -2.89 -11.44
CA TYR A 52 -4.26 -3.97 -12.42
C TYR A 52 -5.68 -4.51 -12.49
N GLU A 53 -6.61 -3.85 -11.80
CA GLU A 53 -8.04 -4.16 -11.83
C GLU A 53 -8.34 -5.62 -11.49
N MET A 54 -7.69 -6.14 -10.45
CA MET A 54 -7.92 -7.54 -10.08
C MET A 54 -8.09 -7.71 -8.58
N ALA A 55 -8.97 -8.64 -8.22
CA ALA A 55 -9.08 -9.12 -6.84
C ALA A 55 -8.03 -10.20 -6.62
N LEU A 56 -7.39 -10.17 -5.45
CA LEU A 56 -6.31 -11.08 -5.11
C LEU A 56 -6.88 -12.24 -4.29
N LYS A 57 -6.71 -13.45 -4.80
CA LYS A 57 -7.06 -14.67 -4.06
C LYS A 57 -5.99 -14.90 -3.00
N SER A 58 -6.37 -15.59 -1.91
CA SER A 58 -5.46 -15.81 -0.78
C SER A 58 -4.17 -16.54 -1.18
N ASP A 59 -4.25 -17.49 -2.07
CA ASP A 59 -3.06 -18.22 -2.55
C ASP A 59 -2.13 -17.29 -3.35
N VAL A 60 -2.68 -16.43 -4.20
CA VAL A 60 -1.90 -15.44 -4.95
C VAL A 60 -1.26 -14.43 -3.99
N THR A 61 -2.02 -13.98 -2.98
CA THR A 61 -1.53 -13.02 -2.00
C THR A 61 -0.33 -13.59 -1.23
N GLU A 62 -0.40 -14.85 -0.81
CA GLU A 62 0.68 -15.47 -0.04
C GLU A 62 1.95 -15.67 -0.85
N GLU A 63 1.82 -15.99 -2.14
CA GLU A 63 2.96 -16.30 -2.99
C GLU A 63 3.56 -15.08 -3.70
N LEU A 64 2.73 -14.12 -4.07
CA LEU A 64 3.13 -13.05 -4.98
C LEU A 64 3.04 -11.64 -4.37
N TYR A 65 2.33 -11.49 -3.26
CA TYR A 65 2.19 -10.21 -2.58
C TYR A 65 2.54 -10.35 -1.11
N MET A 66 3.41 -9.47 -0.62
CA MET A 66 3.78 -9.43 0.80
C MET A 66 3.46 -8.05 1.38
N ALA A 67 2.43 -7.99 2.20
CA ALA A 67 2.03 -6.75 2.86
C ALA A 67 2.99 -6.44 4.02
N LEU A 68 3.47 -5.20 4.05
CA LEU A 68 4.29 -4.68 5.16
C LEU A 68 3.48 -3.80 6.09
N GLY A 69 2.51 -3.07 5.57
CA GLY A 69 1.68 -2.21 6.39
C GLY A 69 0.32 -1.95 5.74
N THR A 70 -0.70 -1.83 6.59
CA THR A 70 -2.08 -1.53 6.17
C THR A 70 -2.52 -0.29 6.92
N TYR A 71 -3.02 0.72 6.21
CA TYR A 71 -3.26 2.04 6.78
C TYR A 71 -4.63 2.59 6.37
N ASN A 72 -5.21 3.37 7.28
CA ASN A 72 -6.46 4.09 7.01
C ASN A 72 -6.19 5.46 6.39
N LEU A 73 -7.26 6.15 6.00
CA LEU A 73 -7.15 7.46 5.34
C LEU A 73 -6.39 8.48 6.19
N MET A 74 -6.64 8.53 7.49
CA MET A 74 -5.98 9.49 8.38
C MET A 74 -4.46 9.30 8.36
N THR A 75 -4.01 8.06 8.46
CA THR A 75 -2.58 7.73 8.50
C THR A 75 -1.89 8.06 7.18
N ILE A 76 -2.50 7.72 6.04
CA ILE A 76 -1.88 8.02 4.75
C ILE A 76 -1.88 9.51 4.45
N THR A 77 -2.93 10.23 4.83
CA THR A 77 -3.01 11.68 4.66
C THR A 77 -1.91 12.37 5.46
N GLN A 78 -1.72 11.96 6.71
CA GLN A 78 -0.66 12.50 7.55
C GLN A 78 0.73 12.22 6.97
N ALA A 79 0.97 11.01 6.51
CA ALA A 79 2.26 10.64 5.91
C ALA A 79 2.56 11.46 4.66
N ILE A 80 1.58 11.66 3.79
CA ILE A 80 1.76 12.47 2.59
C ILE A 80 2.00 13.93 2.95
N SER A 81 1.31 14.44 3.96
CA SER A 81 1.54 15.79 4.48
C SER A 81 2.97 15.98 4.98
N GLU A 82 3.54 14.97 5.63
CA GLU A 82 4.90 15.02 6.18
C GLU A 82 5.98 14.83 5.10
N THR A 83 5.74 13.98 4.12
CA THR A 83 6.75 13.66 3.10
C THR A 83 6.63 14.47 1.83
N GLY A 84 5.43 14.90 1.47
CA GLY A 84 5.17 15.63 0.24
C GLY A 84 5.04 14.74 -1.00
N TYR A 85 4.97 13.42 -0.86
CA TYR A 85 4.83 12.53 -2.00
C TYR A 85 3.99 11.29 -1.65
N TYR A 86 3.50 10.61 -2.69
CA TYR A 86 2.77 9.37 -2.54
C TYR A 86 3.72 8.20 -2.37
N GLY A 87 3.34 7.23 -1.56
CA GLY A 87 4.13 6.02 -1.35
C GLY A 87 5.17 6.16 -0.26
N GLY A 88 5.88 5.08 0.01
CA GLY A 88 6.94 5.05 1.00
C GLY A 88 6.46 5.22 2.44
N ILE A 89 5.19 4.94 2.71
CA ILE A 89 4.60 5.18 4.03
C ILE A 89 5.20 4.24 5.07
N TYR A 90 5.39 2.99 4.74
CA TYR A 90 5.99 2.03 5.66
C TYR A 90 7.40 2.47 6.05
N THR A 91 8.22 2.83 5.08
CA THR A 91 9.59 3.28 5.32
C THR A 91 9.61 4.56 6.15
N HIS A 92 8.76 5.53 5.81
CA HIS A 92 8.66 6.79 6.54
C HIS A 92 8.30 6.56 8.01
N ARG A 93 7.31 5.72 8.28
CA ARG A 93 6.88 5.42 9.64
C ARG A 93 7.93 4.63 10.40
N TYR A 94 8.65 3.74 9.73
CA TYR A 94 9.74 2.99 10.36
C TYR A 94 10.87 3.94 10.79
N ILE A 95 11.29 4.82 9.92
CA ILE A 95 12.34 5.81 10.24
C ILE A 95 11.89 6.72 11.37
N LYS A 96 10.65 7.18 11.33
CA LYS A 96 10.07 8.02 12.38
C LYS A 96 10.08 7.30 13.74
N SER A 97 9.78 6.01 13.76
CA SER A 97 9.80 5.21 14.99
C SER A 97 11.21 5.09 15.57
N LEU A 98 12.22 5.00 14.73
CA LEU A 98 13.62 4.96 15.18
C LEU A 98 14.07 6.27 15.80
N ASN A 99 13.47 7.38 15.42
CA ASN A 99 13.82 8.70 15.91
C ASN A 99 13.10 9.09 17.20
N LEU A 100 12.16 8.29 17.66
CA LEU A 100 11.39 8.59 18.86
C LEU A 100 12.24 8.60 20.13
N ASN A 101 13.38 7.96 20.13
CA ASN A 101 14.25 7.83 21.28
C ASN A 101 15.41 8.82 21.30
N LYS A 102 15.38 9.79 20.43
CA LYS A 102 16.44 10.82 20.38
C LYS A 102 16.10 12.03 21.21
#